data_56c4257b5693436f6f00a1b008304e48
#
_entry.id   56c4257b5693436f6f00a1b008304e48
#
_cell.length_a   1.000
_cell.length_b   1.000
_cell.length_c   1.000
_cell.angle_alpha   90.00
_cell.angle_beta   90.00
_cell.angle_gamma   90.00
#
_symmetry.space_group_name_H-M   'P 1'
#
loop_
_entity.id
_entity.type
_entity.pdbx_description
1 polymer ?
#
loop_
_entity_poly.entity_id
_entity_poly.type
_entity_poly.pdbx_seq_one_letter_code
_entity_poly.pdbx_strand_id
1 'polypeptide(L)'
;DVLGSRGLGDVYKRQINNIVKKYSPGSMVIGEAPLMNDLETVTNVDLRNVNIASIAAIFVIILIVFKSISLPVILVAVIEFAICVNMAVPYYTGLSLPFVASIVIGTIQLGATVDYAILMTSRYQKERINGKKKMEAIRIAHETSMQSIITSGLSFFAATIGIAIYSNIDMISAICTLLARGAVISTVAVIFILPAMFMIFDKLICKTTLKMGHLE
;
A
#
# COMPACT_ATOMS: atom_id res chain seq x y z
N ASP A 1 -10.79 -25.56 -13.36
CA ASP A 1 -11.79 -26.18 -12.45
C ASP A 1 -11.39 -26.10 -10.97
N VAL A 2 -10.70 -25.04 -10.61
CA VAL A 2 -10.23 -24.80 -9.22
C VAL A 2 -11.38 -24.39 -8.29
N LEU A 3 -12.45 -23.81 -8.81
CA LEU A 3 -13.63 -23.40 -8.05
C LEU A 3 -14.51 -24.60 -7.61
N GLY A 4 -14.59 -25.66 -8.43
CA GLY A 4 -15.32 -26.88 -8.09
C GLY A 4 -14.64 -27.70 -7.00
N SER A 5 -13.31 -27.77 -7.01
CA SER A 5 -12.54 -28.49 -5.98
C SER A 5 -12.53 -27.80 -4.60
N ARG A 6 -12.57 -26.44 -4.57
CA ARG A 6 -12.71 -25.68 -3.32
C ARG A 6 -14.04 -25.91 -2.63
N GLY A 7 -15.15 -25.90 -3.38
CA GLY A 7 -16.48 -26.13 -2.83
C GLY A 7 -16.66 -27.53 -2.24
N LEU A 8 -16.10 -28.56 -2.90
CA LEU A 8 -16.10 -29.94 -2.40
C LEU A 8 -15.25 -30.07 -1.12
N GLY A 9 -14.08 -29.48 -1.07
CA GLY A 9 -13.22 -29.50 0.10
C GLY A 9 -13.89 -28.91 1.35
N ASP A 10 -14.62 -27.80 1.21
CA ASP A 10 -15.35 -27.16 2.31
C ASP A 10 -16.52 -28.01 2.80
N VAL A 11 -17.23 -28.69 1.90
CA VAL A 11 -18.34 -29.61 2.26
C VAL A 11 -17.80 -30.79 3.05
N TYR A 12 -16.73 -31.43 2.57
CA TYR A 12 -16.09 -32.55 3.27
C TYR A 12 -15.56 -32.14 4.65
N LYS A 13 -14.90 -30.98 4.74
CA LYS A 13 -14.40 -30.46 6.02
C LYS A 13 -15.53 -30.27 7.03
N ARG A 14 -16.66 -29.68 6.62
CA ARG A 14 -17.82 -29.49 7.49
C ARG A 14 -18.41 -30.82 7.94
N GLN A 15 -18.52 -31.79 7.04
CA GLN A 15 -19.02 -33.14 7.37
C GLN A 15 -18.12 -33.84 8.38
N ILE A 16 -16.80 -33.85 8.15
CA ILE A 16 -15.83 -34.47 9.05
C ILE A 16 -15.85 -33.78 10.43
N ASN A 17 -15.85 -32.46 10.47
CA ASN A 17 -15.93 -31.72 11.73
C ASN A 17 -17.24 -32.00 12.50
N ASN A 18 -18.37 -32.12 11.79
CA ASN A 18 -19.64 -32.46 12.43
C ASN A 18 -19.64 -33.87 13.02
N ILE A 19 -19.02 -34.84 12.32
CA ILE A 19 -18.87 -36.22 12.80
C ILE A 19 -17.97 -36.24 14.02
N VAL A 20 -16.79 -35.60 13.96
CA VAL A 20 -15.80 -35.57 15.03
C VAL A 20 -16.37 -34.91 16.28
N LYS A 21 -17.05 -33.75 16.15
CA LYS A 21 -17.69 -33.07 17.28
C LYS A 21 -18.83 -33.86 17.93
N LYS A 22 -19.50 -34.72 17.14
CA LYS A 22 -20.56 -35.61 17.68
C LYS A 22 -20.00 -36.66 18.63
N TYR A 23 -18.78 -37.16 18.38
CA TYR A 23 -18.13 -38.17 19.23
C TYR A 23 -17.26 -37.58 20.32
N SER A 24 -16.68 -36.40 20.10
CA SER A 24 -15.84 -35.72 21.07
C SER A 24 -15.90 -34.20 20.87
N PRO A 25 -16.65 -33.48 21.74
CA PRO A 25 -16.88 -32.04 21.61
C PRO A 25 -15.60 -31.17 21.62
N GLY A 26 -14.51 -31.69 22.23
CA GLY A 26 -13.21 -31.01 22.32
C GLY A 26 -12.21 -31.40 21.23
N SER A 27 -12.59 -32.26 20.29
CA SER A 27 -11.66 -32.73 19.24
C SER A 27 -11.59 -31.73 18.07
N MET A 28 -10.41 -31.71 17.46
CA MET A 28 -10.10 -30.86 16.29
C MET A 28 -9.53 -31.74 15.17
N VAL A 29 -9.98 -31.48 13.94
CA VAL A 29 -9.42 -32.12 12.74
C VAL A 29 -8.15 -31.39 12.37
N ILE A 30 -7.03 -32.12 12.38
CA ILE A 30 -5.69 -31.62 12.02
C ILE A 30 -5.27 -32.20 10.68
N GLY A 31 -4.55 -31.42 9.88
CA GLY A 31 -4.01 -31.81 8.58
C GLY A 31 -3.74 -30.61 7.71
N GLU A 32 -3.10 -30.84 6.56
CA GLU A 32 -2.70 -29.77 5.63
C GLU A 32 -3.92 -28.99 5.09
N ALA A 33 -4.98 -29.68 4.67
CA ALA A 33 -6.16 -29.04 4.11
C ALA A 33 -6.96 -28.20 5.13
N PRO A 34 -7.24 -28.68 6.36
CA PRO A 34 -7.81 -27.84 7.42
C PRO A 34 -6.93 -26.63 7.77
N LEU A 35 -5.60 -26.82 7.88
CA LEU A 35 -4.65 -25.76 8.18
C LEU A 35 -4.67 -24.66 7.12
N MET A 36 -4.61 -25.03 5.84
CA MET A 36 -4.65 -24.06 4.73
C MET A 36 -5.93 -23.23 4.70
N ASN A 37 -7.07 -23.84 4.96
CA ASN A 37 -8.35 -23.13 5.01
C ASN A 37 -8.45 -22.19 6.22
N ASP A 38 -7.99 -22.64 7.40
CA ASP A 38 -7.99 -21.80 8.60
C ASP A 38 -7.01 -20.61 8.40
N LEU A 39 -5.86 -20.88 7.78
CA LEU A 39 -4.89 -19.85 7.41
C LEU A 39 -5.48 -18.82 6.44
N GLU A 40 -6.19 -19.26 5.39
CA GLU A 40 -6.87 -18.39 4.44
C GLU A 40 -7.93 -17.52 5.14
N THR A 41 -8.72 -18.10 6.05
CA THR A 41 -9.77 -17.39 6.77
C THR A 41 -9.20 -16.34 7.73
N VAL A 42 -8.19 -16.71 8.52
CA VAL A 42 -7.53 -15.79 9.46
C VAL A 42 -6.81 -14.69 8.69
N THR A 43 -6.09 -15.04 7.63
CA THR A 43 -5.34 -14.08 6.81
C THR A 43 -6.25 -13.02 6.18
N ASN A 44 -7.43 -13.40 5.67
CA ASN A 44 -8.36 -12.42 5.09
C ASN A 44 -8.89 -11.41 6.11
N VAL A 45 -9.10 -11.84 7.35
CA VAL A 45 -9.49 -10.92 8.45
C VAL A 45 -8.32 -10.03 8.84
N ASP A 46 -7.14 -10.62 9.00
CA ASP A 46 -5.92 -9.89 9.38
C ASP A 46 -5.51 -8.88 8.32
N LEU A 47 -5.56 -9.25 7.03
CA LEU A 47 -5.33 -8.33 5.91
C LEU A 47 -6.15 -7.06 6.02
N ARG A 48 -7.46 -7.23 6.24
CA ARG A 48 -8.36 -6.08 6.35
C ARG A 48 -8.03 -5.23 7.57
N ASN A 49 -7.77 -5.85 8.71
CA ASN A 49 -7.48 -5.14 9.96
C ASN A 49 -6.14 -4.41 9.88
N VAL A 50 -5.11 -5.06 9.34
CA VAL A 50 -3.78 -4.46 9.15
C VAL A 50 -3.83 -3.29 8.16
N ASN A 51 -4.53 -3.42 7.04
CA ASN A 51 -4.69 -2.33 6.08
C ASN A 51 -5.41 -1.13 6.70
N ILE A 52 -6.53 -1.34 7.38
CA ILE A 52 -7.26 -0.26 8.05
C ILE A 52 -6.39 0.42 9.10
N ALA A 53 -5.71 -0.36 9.94
CA ALA A 53 -4.84 0.16 10.99
C ALA A 53 -3.65 0.95 10.40
N SER A 54 -3.03 0.45 9.33
CA SER A 54 -1.92 1.12 8.66
C SER A 54 -2.34 2.44 8.01
N ILE A 55 -3.46 2.44 7.27
CA ILE A 55 -4.01 3.66 6.65
C ILE A 55 -4.40 4.68 7.72
N ALA A 56 -5.06 4.24 8.81
CA ALA A 56 -5.44 5.12 9.91
C ALA A 56 -4.22 5.73 10.62
N ALA A 57 -3.19 4.92 10.88
CA ALA A 57 -1.96 5.40 11.51
C ALA A 57 -1.26 6.45 10.64
N ILE A 58 -1.11 6.19 9.34
CA ILE A 58 -0.50 7.12 8.39
C ILE A 58 -1.33 8.39 8.26
N PHE A 59 -2.65 8.27 8.17
CA PHE A 59 -3.55 9.41 8.13
C PHE A 59 -3.35 10.32 9.34
N VAL A 60 -3.30 9.76 10.54
CA VAL A 60 -3.08 10.51 11.79
C VAL A 60 -1.69 11.17 11.82
N ILE A 61 -0.64 10.45 11.41
CA ILE A 61 0.72 11.00 11.35
C ILE A 61 0.77 12.20 10.41
N ILE A 62 0.26 12.05 9.19
CA ILE A 62 0.24 13.13 8.18
C ILE A 62 -0.59 14.33 8.68
N LEU A 63 -1.73 14.06 9.33
CA LEU A 63 -2.59 15.10 9.89
C LEU A 63 -1.85 15.92 10.96
N ILE A 64 -1.11 15.27 11.85
CA ILE A 64 -0.32 15.94 12.89
C ILE A 64 0.83 16.74 12.28
N VAL A 65 1.54 16.16 11.31
CA VAL A 65 2.73 16.77 10.68
C VAL A 65 2.34 18.03 9.89
N PHE A 66 1.32 17.94 9.05
CA PHE A 66 0.94 19.06 8.16
C PHE A 66 -0.13 19.97 8.75
N LYS A 67 -0.77 19.58 9.84
CA LYS A 67 -1.88 20.33 10.47
C LYS A 67 -2.96 20.74 9.45
N SER A 68 -3.31 19.80 8.58
CA SER A 68 -4.25 19.93 7.47
C SER A 68 -5.08 18.65 7.35
N ILE A 69 -6.38 18.80 7.12
CA ILE A 69 -7.27 17.63 6.92
C ILE A 69 -7.23 17.15 5.47
N SER A 70 -7.04 18.04 4.50
CA SER A 70 -7.06 17.70 3.08
C SER A 70 -5.81 16.96 2.62
N LEU A 71 -4.64 17.31 3.15
CA LEU A 71 -3.37 16.70 2.74
C LEU A 71 -3.32 15.18 3.02
N PRO A 72 -3.70 14.69 4.23
CA PRO A 72 -3.76 13.25 4.47
C PRO A 72 -4.65 12.50 3.47
N VAL A 73 -5.83 13.05 3.16
CA VAL A 73 -6.76 12.43 2.20
C VAL A 73 -6.12 12.31 0.81
N ILE A 74 -5.51 13.38 0.33
CA ILE A 74 -4.86 13.41 -1.00
C ILE A 74 -3.68 12.44 -1.04
N LEU A 75 -2.80 12.47 -0.02
CA LEU A 75 -1.62 11.61 0.02
C LEU A 75 -2.01 10.14 0.08
N VAL A 76 -2.90 9.78 1.00
CA VAL A 76 -3.38 8.39 1.12
C VAL A 76 -4.03 7.93 -0.18
N ALA A 77 -4.85 8.76 -0.82
CA ALA A 77 -5.49 8.41 -2.09
C ALA A 77 -4.46 8.12 -3.21
N VAL A 78 -3.39 8.92 -3.31
CA VAL A 78 -2.32 8.69 -4.31
C VAL A 78 -1.54 7.42 -4.00
N ILE A 79 -1.26 7.15 -2.74
CA ILE A 79 -0.52 5.96 -2.30
C ILE A 79 -1.36 4.70 -2.55
N GLU A 80 -2.62 4.69 -2.12
CA GLU A 80 -3.54 3.57 -2.36
C GLU A 80 -3.75 3.31 -3.85
N PHE A 81 -3.82 4.36 -4.66
CA PHE A 81 -3.87 4.22 -6.12
C PHE A 81 -2.63 3.47 -6.66
N ALA A 82 -1.43 3.84 -6.19
CA ALA A 82 -0.20 3.16 -6.61
C ALA A 82 -0.17 1.69 -6.17
N ILE A 83 -0.66 1.37 -4.97
CA ILE A 83 -0.78 0.00 -4.46
C ILE A 83 -1.80 -0.79 -5.31
N CYS A 84 -2.97 -0.23 -5.60
CA CYS A 84 -3.97 -0.86 -6.46
C CYS A 84 -3.43 -1.17 -7.85
N VAL A 85 -2.70 -0.24 -8.48
CA VAL A 85 -2.06 -0.47 -9.78
C VAL A 85 -1.05 -1.61 -9.69
N ASN A 86 -0.22 -1.64 -8.65
CA ASN A 86 0.74 -2.72 -8.46
C ASN A 86 0.06 -4.08 -8.26
N MET A 87 -1.01 -4.14 -7.50
CA MET A 87 -1.78 -5.37 -7.26
C MET A 87 -2.61 -5.83 -8.47
N ALA A 88 -2.93 -4.93 -9.39
CA ALA A 88 -3.65 -5.27 -10.62
C ALA A 88 -2.75 -6.00 -11.64
N VAL A 89 -1.44 -5.75 -11.66
CA VAL A 89 -0.54 -6.34 -12.66
C VAL A 89 -0.52 -7.88 -12.65
N PRO A 90 -0.45 -8.59 -11.49
CA PRO A 90 -0.50 -10.05 -11.44
C PRO A 90 -1.76 -10.66 -12.08
N TYR A 91 -2.89 -9.95 -11.98
CA TYR A 91 -4.13 -10.38 -12.63
C TYR A 91 -3.99 -10.47 -14.16
N TYR A 92 -3.31 -9.48 -14.78
CA TYR A 92 -3.08 -9.47 -16.23
C TYR A 92 -1.96 -10.43 -16.65
N THR A 93 -0.99 -10.69 -15.79
CA THR A 93 0.14 -11.61 -16.11
C THR A 93 -0.15 -13.06 -15.78
N GLY A 94 -1.29 -13.37 -15.15
CA GLY A 94 -1.66 -14.72 -14.76
C GLY A 94 -0.77 -15.33 -13.66
N LEU A 95 0.00 -14.51 -12.95
CA LEU A 95 0.86 -14.95 -11.87
C LEU A 95 0.04 -15.19 -10.60
N SER A 96 0.13 -16.40 -10.05
CA SER A 96 -0.46 -16.71 -8.75
C SER A 96 0.39 -16.08 -7.65
N LEU A 97 -0.23 -15.23 -6.83
CA LEU A 97 0.43 -14.63 -5.69
C LEU A 97 0.25 -15.50 -4.44
N PRO A 98 1.32 -15.71 -3.66
CA PRO A 98 1.17 -16.25 -2.31
C PRO A 98 0.26 -15.32 -1.50
N PHE A 99 -0.62 -15.89 -0.68
CA PHE A 99 -1.58 -15.11 0.13
C PHE A 99 -0.89 -14.09 1.06
N VAL A 100 0.30 -14.43 1.58
CA VAL A 100 1.12 -13.55 2.41
C VAL A 100 1.63 -12.32 1.64
N ALA A 101 1.82 -12.44 0.33
CA ALA A 101 2.34 -11.35 -0.50
C ALA A 101 1.46 -10.11 -0.45
N SER A 102 0.14 -10.28 -0.41
CA SER A 102 -0.82 -9.16 -0.37
C SER A 102 -0.68 -8.32 0.91
N ILE A 103 -0.45 -8.96 2.07
CA ILE A 103 -0.24 -8.28 3.36
C ILE A 103 1.07 -7.50 3.33
N VAL A 104 2.14 -8.19 2.92
CA VAL A 104 3.50 -7.63 2.91
C VAL A 104 3.58 -6.44 1.96
N ILE A 105 2.99 -6.55 0.78
CA ILE A 105 3.02 -5.47 -0.22
C ILE A 105 2.25 -4.26 0.27
N GLY A 106 1.02 -4.44 0.77
CA GLY A 106 0.21 -3.33 1.26
C GLY A 106 0.95 -2.51 2.31
N THR A 107 1.51 -3.14 3.32
CA THR A 107 2.18 -2.47 4.44
C THR A 107 3.54 -1.88 4.07
N ILE A 108 4.40 -2.64 3.37
CA ILE A 108 5.75 -2.18 3.03
C ILE A 108 5.70 -1.10 1.96
N GLN A 109 4.91 -1.28 0.91
CA GLN A 109 4.78 -0.30 -0.16
C GLN A 109 4.15 0.99 0.37
N LEU A 110 3.15 0.90 1.25
CA LEU A 110 2.53 2.04 1.90
C LEU A 110 3.58 2.84 2.68
N GLY A 111 4.39 2.19 3.54
CA GLY A 111 5.44 2.84 4.32
C GLY A 111 6.51 3.51 3.46
N ALA A 112 7.02 2.80 2.45
CA ALA A 112 8.07 3.33 1.57
C ALA A 112 7.58 4.51 0.70
N THR A 113 6.30 4.52 0.30
CA THR A 113 5.75 5.58 -0.56
C THR A 113 5.40 6.84 0.22
N VAL A 114 5.00 6.70 1.49
CA VAL A 114 4.64 7.83 2.36
C VAL A 114 5.77 8.85 2.46
N ASP A 115 7.01 8.41 2.61
CA ASP A 115 8.17 9.29 2.76
C ASP A 115 8.38 10.17 1.52
N TYR A 116 8.18 9.64 0.32
CA TYR A 116 8.27 10.39 -0.93
C TYR A 116 7.18 11.46 -1.01
N ALA A 117 5.96 11.08 -0.66
CA ALA A 117 4.82 11.96 -0.66
C ALA A 117 4.96 13.08 0.39
N ILE A 118 5.41 12.76 1.60
CA ILE A 118 5.68 13.74 2.67
C ILE A 118 6.77 14.74 2.24
N LEU A 119 7.85 14.26 1.62
CA LEU A 119 8.95 15.12 1.17
C LEU A 119 8.46 16.18 0.17
N MET A 120 7.75 15.78 -0.86
CA MET A 120 7.22 16.71 -1.87
C MET A 120 6.17 17.65 -1.27
N THR A 121 5.27 17.13 -0.44
CA THR A 121 4.21 17.91 0.20
C THR A 121 4.77 18.96 1.15
N SER A 122 5.78 18.64 1.95
CA SER A 122 6.40 19.57 2.88
C SER A 122 7.10 20.73 2.15
N ARG A 123 7.72 20.46 1.01
CA ARG A 123 8.32 21.49 0.16
C ARG A 123 7.25 22.36 -0.49
N TYR A 124 6.20 21.76 -1.04
CA TYR A 124 5.07 22.50 -1.59
C TYR A 124 4.42 23.41 -0.53
N GLN A 125 4.12 22.88 0.66
CA GLN A 125 3.54 23.66 1.74
C GLN A 125 4.44 24.84 2.16
N LYS A 126 5.75 24.60 2.27
CA LYS A 126 6.73 25.64 2.62
C LYS A 126 6.73 26.79 1.60
N GLU A 127 6.75 26.48 0.31
CA GLU A 127 6.75 27.49 -0.76
C GLU A 127 5.42 28.27 -0.82
N ARG A 128 4.30 27.60 -0.55
CA ARG A 128 2.99 28.28 -0.45
C ARG A 128 2.94 29.23 0.75
N ILE A 129 3.45 28.83 1.92
CA ILE A 129 3.54 29.67 3.12
C ILE A 129 4.44 30.90 2.84
N ASN A 130 5.48 30.76 2.03
CA ASN A 130 6.35 31.85 1.60
C ASN A 130 5.68 32.81 0.59
N GLY A 131 4.39 32.64 0.28
CA GLY A 131 3.63 33.51 -0.61
C GLY A 131 3.80 33.24 -2.10
N LYS A 132 4.43 32.13 -2.48
CA LYS A 132 4.58 31.73 -3.90
C LYS A 132 3.22 31.38 -4.51
N LYS A 133 3.03 31.73 -5.79
CA LYS A 133 1.87 31.29 -6.56
C LYS A 133 1.84 29.77 -6.68
N LYS A 134 0.64 29.19 -6.75
CA LYS A 134 0.41 27.74 -6.83
C LYS A 134 1.34 27.02 -7.83
N MET A 135 1.43 27.49 -9.06
CA MET A 135 2.25 26.93 -10.12
C MET A 135 3.75 26.95 -9.78
N GLU A 136 4.21 28.07 -9.25
CA GLU A 136 5.61 28.28 -8.87
C GLU A 136 5.99 27.38 -7.67
N ALA A 137 5.12 27.31 -6.66
CA ALA A 137 5.33 26.47 -5.49
C ALA A 137 5.41 24.96 -5.87
N ILE A 138 4.51 24.50 -6.74
CA ILE A 138 4.53 23.11 -7.25
C ILE A 138 5.80 22.85 -8.04
N ARG A 139 6.21 23.76 -8.93
CA ARG A 139 7.42 23.60 -9.72
C ARG A 139 8.66 23.48 -8.84
N ILE A 140 8.82 24.39 -7.88
CA ILE A 140 9.97 24.36 -6.97
C ILE A 140 9.95 23.08 -6.11
N ALA A 141 8.79 22.70 -5.57
CA ALA A 141 8.65 21.48 -4.79
C ALA A 141 9.03 20.25 -5.61
N HIS A 142 8.56 20.17 -6.86
CA HIS A 142 8.88 19.09 -7.78
C HIS A 142 10.37 19.04 -8.11
N GLU A 143 10.95 20.14 -8.60
CA GLU A 143 12.38 20.22 -8.97
C GLU A 143 13.30 19.86 -7.80
N THR A 144 13.00 20.36 -6.60
CA THR A 144 13.86 20.13 -5.43
C THR A 144 13.67 18.75 -4.77
N SER A 145 12.50 18.11 -4.94
CA SER A 145 12.24 16.78 -4.35
C SER A 145 12.59 15.63 -5.28
N MET A 146 12.57 15.86 -6.59
CA MET A 146 12.68 14.81 -7.61
C MET A 146 13.94 13.95 -7.45
N GLN A 147 15.09 14.57 -7.24
CA GLN A 147 16.35 13.85 -7.06
C GLN A 147 16.30 12.89 -5.87
N SER A 148 15.81 13.36 -4.71
CA SER A 148 15.72 12.52 -3.52
C SER A 148 14.72 11.38 -3.70
N ILE A 149 13.56 11.65 -4.31
CA ILE A 149 12.52 10.64 -4.57
C ILE A 149 13.05 9.55 -5.52
N ILE A 150 13.70 9.95 -6.62
CA ILE A 150 14.28 9.00 -7.59
C ILE A 150 15.39 8.17 -6.93
N THR A 151 16.30 8.80 -6.19
CA THR A 151 17.40 8.09 -5.51
C THR A 151 16.86 7.08 -4.52
N SER A 152 15.88 7.43 -3.69
CA SER A 152 15.29 6.53 -2.71
C SER A 152 14.50 5.41 -3.39
N GLY A 153 13.71 5.72 -4.42
CA GLY A 153 12.95 4.73 -5.19
C GLY A 153 13.88 3.72 -5.90
N LEU A 154 14.94 4.20 -6.53
CA LEU A 154 15.94 3.32 -7.17
C LEU A 154 16.72 2.48 -6.15
N SER A 155 17.05 3.03 -4.98
CA SER A 155 17.72 2.27 -3.91
C SER A 155 16.83 1.13 -3.40
N PHE A 156 15.55 1.41 -3.18
CA PHE A 156 14.58 0.40 -2.75
C PHE A 156 14.34 -0.65 -3.85
N PHE A 157 14.21 -0.22 -5.11
CA PHE A 157 14.14 -1.12 -6.26
C PHE A 157 15.36 -2.03 -6.35
N ALA A 158 16.58 -1.48 -6.30
CA ALA A 158 17.81 -2.24 -6.40
C ALA A 158 17.96 -3.28 -5.28
N ALA A 159 17.61 -2.89 -4.03
CA ALA A 159 17.64 -3.80 -2.90
C ALA A 159 16.66 -4.96 -3.07
N THR A 160 15.43 -4.69 -3.48
CA THR A 160 14.39 -5.72 -3.62
C THR A 160 14.60 -6.61 -4.84
N ILE A 161 15.00 -6.05 -6.00
CA ILE A 161 15.25 -6.85 -7.20
C ILE A 161 16.49 -7.73 -7.04
N GLY A 162 17.50 -7.28 -6.31
CA GLY A 162 18.68 -8.08 -5.99
C GLY A 162 18.29 -9.35 -5.23
N ILE A 163 17.45 -9.23 -4.20
CA ILE A 163 16.94 -10.40 -3.46
C ILE A 163 16.08 -11.29 -4.35
N ALA A 164 15.23 -10.72 -5.20
CA ALA A 164 14.36 -11.47 -6.10
C ALA A 164 15.15 -12.38 -7.05
N ILE A 165 16.29 -11.91 -7.56
CA ILE A 165 17.14 -12.66 -8.49
C ILE A 165 17.94 -13.75 -7.77
N TYR A 166 18.46 -13.46 -6.58
CA TYR A 166 19.34 -14.39 -5.85
C TYR A 166 18.61 -15.41 -4.98
N SER A 167 17.32 -15.19 -4.68
CA SER A 167 16.56 -16.08 -3.81
C SER A 167 16.19 -17.38 -4.53
N ASN A 168 16.53 -18.51 -3.91
CA ASN A 168 16.09 -19.84 -4.33
C ASN A 168 14.71 -20.24 -3.77
N ILE A 169 14.07 -19.36 -2.99
CA ILE A 169 12.76 -19.58 -2.40
C ILE A 169 11.75 -18.81 -3.21
N ASP A 170 10.87 -19.51 -3.92
CA ASP A 170 9.88 -18.94 -4.84
C ASP A 170 9.01 -17.86 -4.19
N MET A 171 8.60 -18.08 -2.94
CA MET A 171 7.77 -17.11 -2.20
C MET A 171 8.51 -15.80 -1.95
N ILE A 172 9.79 -15.85 -1.54
CA ILE A 172 10.62 -14.66 -1.30
C ILE A 172 10.87 -13.93 -2.61
N SER A 173 11.24 -14.66 -3.67
CA SER A 173 11.45 -14.09 -5.01
C SER A 173 10.20 -13.38 -5.53
N ALA A 174 9.03 -14.00 -5.38
CA ALA A 174 7.75 -13.42 -5.79
C ALA A 174 7.44 -12.13 -5.03
N ILE A 175 7.57 -12.13 -3.70
CA ILE A 175 7.34 -10.94 -2.86
C ILE A 175 8.30 -9.81 -3.22
N CYS A 176 9.59 -10.11 -3.36
CA CYS A 176 10.61 -9.11 -3.69
C CYS A 176 10.43 -8.54 -5.10
N THR A 177 10.01 -9.35 -6.06
CA THR A 177 9.66 -8.88 -7.43
C THR A 177 8.48 -7.91 -7.38
N LEU A 178 7.46 -8.22 -6.59
CA LEU A 178 6.29 -7.35 -6.41
C LEU A 178 6.66 -6.03 -5.72
N LEU A 179 7.53 -6.08 -4.70
CA LEU A 179 8.03 -4.88 -4.01
C LEU A 179 8.88 -4.01 -4.94
N ALA A 180 9.78 -4.61 -5.73
CA ALA A 180 10.59 -3.90 -6.71
C ALA A 180 9.71 -3.17 -7.73
N ARG A 181 8.71 -3.86 -8.30
CA ARG A 181 7.75 -3.24 -9.20
C ARG A 181 6.94 -2.14 -8.50
N GLY A 182 6.50 -2.39 -7.27
CA GLY A 182 5.80 -1.42 -6.43
C GLY A 182 6.60 -0.15 -6.21
N ALA A 183 7.91 -0.26 -5.99
CA ALA A 183 8.80 0.89 -5.85
C ALA A 183 8.79 1.81 -7.08
N VAL A 184 8.87 1.21 -8.28
CA VAL A 184 8.83 1.97 -9.54
C VAL A 184 7.46 2.65 -9.72
N ILE A 185 6.37 1.90 -9.56
CA ILE A 185 5.00 2.42 -9.71
C ILE A 185 4.75 3.55 -8.72
N SER A 186 5.13 3.39 -7.46
CA SER A 186 4.96 4.41 -6.42
C SER A 186 5.77 5.67 -6.71
N THR A 187 7.03 5.51 -7.14
CA THR A 187 7.89 6.64 -7.51
C THR A 187 7.27 7.44 -8.66
N VAL A 188 6.80 6.76 -9.70
CA VAL A 188 6.12 7.40 -10.83
C VAL A 188 4.83 8.08 -10.39
N ALA A 189 4.01 7.42 -9.56
CA ALA A 189 2.77 8.00 -9.05
C ALA A 189 3.03 9.28 -8.24
N VAL A 190 4.01 9.29 -7.35
CA VAL A 190 4.35 10.48 -6.56
C VAL A 190 4.89 11.60 -7.45
N ILE A 191 5.74 11.30 -8.42
CA ILE A 191 6.33 12.33 -9.30
C ILE A 191 5.28 12.99 -10.21
N PHE A 192 4.32 12.23 -10.75
CA PHE A 192 3.37 12.74 -11.75
C PHE A 192 1.98 13.03 -11.18
N ILE A 193 1.43 12.15 -10.36
CA ILE A 193 0.06 12.28 -9.87
C ILE A 193 -0.03 13.28 -8.72
N LEU A 194 0.93 13.27 -7.79
CA LEU A 194 0.86 14.14 -6.62
C LEU A 194 0.91 15.63 -6.97
N PRO A 195 1.78 16.13 -7.88
CA PRO A 195 1.73 17.53 -8.32
C PRO A 195 0.41 17.89 -9.03
N ALA A 196 -0.14 16.96 -9.81
CA ALA A 196 -1.44 17.17 -10.46
C ALA A 196 -2.57 17.31 -9.43
N MET A 197 -2.56 16.50 -8.37
CA MET A 197 -3.50 16.61 -7.26
C MET A 197 -3.36 17.94 -6.51
N PHE A 198 -2.13 18.42 -6.28
CA PHE A 198 -1.92 19.75 -5.70
C PHE A 198 -2.47 20.87 -6.61
N MET A 199 -2.34 20.74 -7.93
CA MET A 199 -2.92 21.68 -8.87
C MET A 199 -4.44 21.77 -8.77
N ILE A 200 -5.11 20.64 -8.66
CA ILE A 200 -6.57 20.57 -8.61
C ILE A 200 -7.10 21.05 -7.26
N PHE A 201 -6.49 20.58 -6.18
CA PHE A 201 -7.00 20.75 -4.82
C PHE A 201 -6.32 21.89 -4.03
N ASP A 202 -5.50 22.75 -4.67
CA ASP A 202 -4.79 23.85 -3.99
C ASP A 202 -5.71 24.73 -3.12
N LYS A 203 -6.87 25.13 -3.64
CA LYS A 203 -7.86 25.93 -2.88
C LYS A 203 -8.34 25.22 -1.62
N LEU A 204 -8.60 23.90 -1.72
CA LEU A 204 -9.03 23.10 -0.58
C LEU A 204 -7.91 22.94 0.45
N ILE A 205 -6.68 22.74 -0.02
CA ILE A 205 -5.49 22.62 0.82
C ILE A 205 -5.25 23.93 1.58
N CYS A 206 -5.29 25.08 0.90
CA CYS A 206 -5.10 26.38 1.54
C CYS A 206 -6.17 26.66 2.60
N LYS A 207 -7.43 26.32 2.34
CA LYS A 207 -8.55 26.54 3.29
C LYS A 207 -8.48 25.64 4.52
N THR A 208 -7.94 24.43 4.41
CA THR A 208 -7.92 23.44 5.50
C THR A 208 -6.61 23.39 6.27
N THR A 209 -5.59 24.11 5.82
CA THR A 209 -4.27 24.13 6.44
C THR A 209 -4.13 25.35 7.36
N LEU A 210 -3.90 25.12 8.65
CA LEU A 210 -3.88 26.16 9.70
C LEU A 210 -2.94 27.37 9.45
N LYS A 211 -1.91 27.21 8.61
CA LYS A 211 -0.93 28.27 8.29
C LYS A 211 -1.11 28.91 6.91
N MET A 212 -2.07 28.45 6.12
CA MET A 212 -2.24 28.88 4.72
C MET A 212 -3.57 29.63 4.48
N GLY A 213 -4.42 29.76 5.49
CA GLY A 213 -5.75 30.40 5.38
C GLY A 213 -5.74 31.89 5.02
N HIS A 214 -4.56 32.51 4.86
CA HIS A 214 -4.41 33.91 4.43
C HIS A 214 -3.98 34.04 2.94
N LEU A 215 -3.93 32.93 2.19
CA LEU A 215 -3.39 32.88 0.81
C LEU A 215 -4.48 32.68 -0.26
N GLU A 216 -5.70 33.14 0.00
CA GLU A 216 -6.76 33.22 -1.00
C GLU A 216 -6.49 34.29 -2.07
#